data_0f3311092ab53df2096b580df1093bc9
#
_entry.id   0f3311092ab53df2096b580df1093bc9
#
_cell.length_a   1.000
_cell.length_b   1.000
_cell.length_c   1.000
_cell.angle_alpha   90.00
_cell.angle_beta   90.00
_cell.angle_gamma   90.00
#
_symmetry.space_group_name_H-M   'P 1'
#
loop_
_entity.id
_entity.type
_entity.pdbx_description
1 polymer ?
#
loop_
_entity_poly.entity_id
_entity_poly.type
_entity_poly.pdbx_seq_one_letter_code
_entity_poly.pdbx_strand_id
1 'polypeptide(L)'
;MSIGNNSPLYKHVVNYIHTCWKSKDYFPGPQPISIERRHFPILKGAEYLVCEKTDGERYMMVALMFQGKKKCLFVNRSFNMFEVSINLKKVAYEGTILDGELYENTLMVYDAVFANGEPVWDLNLMLRLEACKIVTGSIIYMKSDRFRLKVKTFHQMRDYNKFLDVYLPTVTQRIDGLVFTP
;
A
#
# COMPACT_ATOMS: atom_id res chain seq x y z
N MET A 1 11.39 15.84 1.57
CA MET A 1 11.29 17.06 0.73
C MET A 1 10.32 16.81 -0.40
N SER A 2 9.34 17.68 -0.58
CA SER A 2 8.33 17.57 -1.65
C SER A 2 8.99 17.66 -3.02
N ILE A 3 8.50 16.85 -3.97
CA ILE A 3 9.01 16.82 -5.36
C ILE A 3 8.11 17.70 -6.23
N GLY A 4 8.70 18.69 -6.89
CA GLY A 4 7.98 19.61 -7.75
C GLY A 4 7.48 18.93 -9.04
N ASN A 5 6.26 19.30 -9.47
CA ASN A 5 5.57 18.70 -10.64
C ASN A 5 6.35 18.81 -11.95
N ASN A 6 7.25 19.79 -12.07
CA ASN A 6 8.04 20.00 -13.27
C ASN A 6 9.38 19.25 -13.24
N SER A 7 9.75 18.61 -12.13
CA SER A 7 11.01 17.91 -12.02
C SER A 7 11.06 16.65 -12.89
N PRO A 8 12.22 16.30 -13.45
CA PRO A 8 12.38 15.05 -14.22
C PRO A 8 12.02 13.81 -13.39
N LEU A 9 12.34 13.78 -12.09
CA LEU A 9 12.00 12.69 -11.19
C LEU A 9 10.48 12.53 -11.06
N TYR A 10 9.73 13.64 -10.87
CA TYR A 10 8.27 13.61 -10.80
C TYR A 10 7.66 12.95 -12.05
N LYS A 11 8.05 13.44 -13.22
CA LYS A 11 7.54 12.91 -14.50
C LYS A 11 7.86 11.43 -14.67
N HIS A 12 9.06 11.01 -14.27
CA HIS A 12 9.49 9.62 -14.33
C HIS A 12 8.63 8.73 -13.42
N VAL A 13 8.37 9.16 -12.19
CA VAL A 13 7.56 8.41 -11.22
C VAL A 13 6.10 8.31 -11.69
N VAL A 14 5.50 9.40 -12.15
CA VAL A 14 4.12 9.39 -12.68
C VAL A 14 4.01 8.44 -13.88
N ASN A 15 4.95 8.50 -14.82
CA ASN A 15 4.97 7.62 -15.97
C ASN A 15 5.14 6.13 -15.57
N TYR A 16 6.00 5.86 -14.59
CA TYR A 16 6.18 4.51 -14.06
C TYR A 16 4.88 3.97 -13.44
N ILE A 17 4.19 4.74 -12.61
CA ILE A 17 2.91 4.34 -11.99
C ILE A 17 1.87 4.03 -13.10
N HIS A 18 1.70 4.91 -14.07
CA HIS A 18 0.74 4.69 -15.16
C HIS A 18 1.09 3.47 -16.02
N THR A 19 2.37 3.22 -16.26
CA THR A 19 2.82 2.03 -16.98
C THR A 19 2.49 0.74 -16.22
N CYS A 20 2.76 0.70 -14.92
CA CYS A 20 2.49 -0.46 -14.07
C CYS A 20 0.99 -0.79 -13.98
N TRP A 21 0.13 0.23 -13.90
CA TRP A 21 -1.32 0.08 -13.85
C TRP A 21 -2.00 0.05 -15.22
N LYS A 22 -1.25 0.26 -16.31
CA LYS A 22 -1.80 0.41 -17.67
C LYS A 22 -2.89 1.47 -17.74
N SER A 23 -2.68 2.58 -17.06
CA SER A 23 -3.63 3.70 -16.92
C SER A 23 -3.06 4.99 -17.50
N LYS A 24 -3.91 6.01 -17.63
CA LYS A 24 -3.53 7.36 -18.08
C LYS A 24 -4.28 8.40 -17.26
N ASP A 25 -3.60 9.51 -16.97
CA ASP A 25 -4.14 10.78 -16.49
C ASP A 25 -4.91 10.78 -15.14
N TYR A 26 -5.02 9.66 -14.43
CA TYR A 26 -5.67 9.57 -13.13
C TYR A 26 -4.94 8.62 -12.19
N PHE A 27 -5.21 8.73 -10.90
CA PHE A 27 -4.68 7.82 -9.90
C PHE A 27 -5.32 6.42 -10.08
N PRO A 28 -4.53 5.40 -10.41
CA PRO A 28 -5.07 4.12 -10.90
C PRO A 28 -5.50 3.15 -9.80
N GLY A 29 -5.15 3.43 -8.55
CA GLY A 29 -5.43 2.52 -7.44
C GLY A 29 -6.93 2.24 -7.27
N PRO A 30 -7.32 1.02 -6.84
CA PRO A 30 -8.71 0.68 -6.58
C PRO A 30 -9.37 1.68 -5.64
N GLN A 31 -10.62 2.06 -5.95
CA GLN A 31 -11.38 2.97 -5.10
C GLN A 31 -12.33 2.16 -4.22
N PRO A 32 -12.28 2.32 -2.89
CA PRO A 32 -13.23 1.68 -2.01
C PRO A 32 -14.63 2.25 -2.23
N ILE A 33 -15.64 1.38 -2.14
CA ILE A 33 -17.05 1.78 -2.14
C ILE A 33 -17.65 1.57 -0.76
N SER A 34 -18.58 2.42 -0.37
CA SER A 34 -19.34 2.23 0.87
C SER A 34 -20.22 1.01 0.76
N ILE A 35 -20.22 0.17 1.81
CA ILE A 35 -21.05 -1.02 1.85
C ILE A 35 -22.51 -0.65 2.05
N GLU A 36 -23.40 -1.29 1.28
CA GLU A 36 -24.85 -1.18 1.39
C GLU A 36 -25.46 -2.56 1.60
N ARG A 37 -26.73 -2.63 2.02
CA ARG A 37 -27.43 -3.91 2.25
C ARG A 37 -27.41 -4.85 1.05
N ARG A 38 -27.46 -4.31 -0.17
CA ARG A 38 -27.38 -5.09 -1.43
C ARG A 38 -26.05 -5.81 -1.63
N HIS A 39 -24.99 -5.40 -0.92
CA HIS A 39 -23.66 -6.01 -1.02
C HIS A 39 -23.46 -7.22 -0.10
N PHE A 40 -24.31 -7.41 0.92
CA PHE A 40 -24.17 -8.53 1.85
C PHE A 40 -24.23 -9.92 1.21
N PRO A 41 -25.08 -10.20 0.21
CA PRO A 41 -25.05 -11.48 -0.48
C PRO A 41 -23.71 -11.74 -1.18
N ILE A 42 -23.06 -10.70 -1.72
CA ILE A 42 -21.76 -10.79 -2.38
C ILE A 42 -20.67 -11.16 -1.36
N LEU A 43 -20.67 -10.53 -0.19
CA LEU A 43 -19.72 -10.84 0.89
C LEU A 43 -19.88 -12.28 1.42
N LYS A 44 -21.08 -12.83 1.37
CA LYS A 44 -21.35 -14.22 1.79
C LYS A 44 -20.96 -15.24 0.72
N GLY A 45 -20.98 -14.85 -0.55
CA GLY A 45 -20.77 -15.76 -1.69
C GLY A 45 -19.34 -15.79 -2.23
N ALA A 46 -18.45 -14.91 -1.75
CA ALA A 46 -17.08 -14.83 -2.21
C ALA A 46 -16.08 -14.85 -1.04
N GLU A 47 -14.84 -15.22 -1.34
CA GLU A 47 -13.76 -15.23 -0.37
C GLU A 47 -13.24 -13.79 -0.13
N TYR A 48 -13.90 -13.09 0.79
CA TYR A 48 -13.44 -11.79 1.26
C TYR A 48 -12.55 -11.91 2.50
N LEU A 49 -11.55 -11.05 2.56
CA LEU A 49 -10.76 -10.82 3.76
C LEU A 49 -11.16 -9.48 4.38
N VAL A 50 -11.05 -9.37 5.69
CA VAL A 50 -11.38 -8.16 6.44
C VAL A 50 -10.15 -7.62 7.18
N CYS A 51 -10.00 -6.31 7.18
CA CYS A 51 -9.08 -5.59 8.05
C CYS A 51 -9.72 -4.30 8.57
N GLU A 52 -9.11 -3.71 9.59
CA GLU A 52 -9.50 -2.39 10.07
C GLU A 52 -9.20 -1.32 9.02
N LYS A 53 -10.03 -0.29 8.94
CA LYS A 53 -9.80 0.88 8.10
C LYS A 53 -9.09 1.96 8.92
N THR A 54 -7.80 2.12 8.69
CA THR A 54 -7.00 3.17 9.33
C THR A 54 -7.48 4.55 8.88
N ASP A 55 -7.66 5.46 9.81
CA ASP A 55 -8.06 6.83 9.54
C ASP A 55 -6.82 7.71 9.27
N GLY A 56 -6.29 7.61 8.07
CA GLY A 56 -5.11 8.32 7.61
C GLY A 56 -5.26 8.89 6.21
N GLU A 57 -4.16 9.03 5.50
CA GLU A 57 -4.13 9.45 4.10
C GLU A 57 -3.53 8.35 3.23
N ARG A 58 -4.18 8.03 2.11
CA ARG A 58 -3.70 7.01 1.18
C ARG A 58 -2.45 7.45 0.46
N TYR A 59 -1.41 6.62 0.52
CA TYR A 59 -0.16 6.77 -0.22
C TYR A 59 0.27 5.45 -0.87
N MET A 60 0.82 5.54 -2.07
CA MET A 60 1.66 4.48 -2.61
C MET A 60 3.11 4.70 -2.18
N MET A 61 3.80 3.65 -1.74
CA MET A 61 5.26 3.65 -1.70
C MET A 61 5.78 3.18 -3.05
N VAL A 62 6.60 3.99 -3.70
CA VAL A 62 7.23 3.66 -4.99
C VAL A 62 8.73 3.61 -4.80
N ALA A 63 9.35 2.47 -5.14
CA ALA A 63 10.80 2.30 -5.15
C ALA A 63 11.26 1.96 -6.56
N LEU A 64 12.22 2.74 -7.07
CA LEU A 64 12.76 2.59 -8.41
C LEU A 64 14.18 3.17 -8.53
N MET A 65 14.83 2.89 -9.64
CA MET A 65 16.07 3.55 -10.03
C MET A 65 15.76 4.76 -10.90
N PHE A 66 16.42 5.87 -10.63
CA PHE A 66 16.36 7.07 -11.46
C PHE A 66 17.76 7.66 -11.65
N GLN A 67 18.19 7.75 -12.90
CA GLN A 67 19.55 8.24 -13.26
C GLN A 67 20.65 7.54 -12.43
N GLY A 68 20.59 6.22 -12.31
CA GLY A 68 21.55 5.41 -11.57
C GLY A 68 21.46 5.51 -10.04
N LYS A 69 20.45 6.22 -9.49
CA LYS A 69 20.25 6.40 -8.05
C LYS A 69 18.98 5.69 -7.58
N LYS A 70 19.09 5.07 -6.41
CA LYS A 70 17.94 4.48 -5.70
C LYS A 70 17.02 5.58 -5.21
N LYS A 71 15.73 5.48 -5.51
CA LYS A 71 14.69 6.41 -5.07
C LYS A 71 13.53 5.67 -4.42
N CYS A 72 13.10 6.17 -3.28
CA CYS A 72 11.90 5.73 -2.60
C CYS A 72 11.03 6.95 -2.32
N LEU A 73 9.77 6.90 -2.77
CA LEU A 73 8.84 8.02 -2.69
C LEU A 73 7.49 7.56 -2.13
N PHE A 74 6.83 8.47 -1.42
CA PHE A 74 5.41 8.36 -1.11
C PHE A 74 4.62 9.25 -2.06
N VAL A 75 3.60 8.68 -2.71
CA VAL A 75 2.78 9.34 -3.75
C VAL A 75 1.32 9.23 -3.34
N ASN A 76 0.62 10.37 -3.19
CA ASN A 76 -0.79 10.39 -2.83
C ASN A 76 -1.72 10.37 -4.05
N ARG A 77 -3.04 10.38 -3.80
CA ARG A 77 -4.08 10.31 -4.85
C ARG A 77 -4.07 11.46 -5.83
N SER A 78 -3.53 12.61 -5.44
CA SER A 78 -3.39 13.81 -6.29
C SER A 78 -2.02 13.87 -6.98
N PHE A 79 -1.23 12.79 -6.93
CA PHE A 79 0.16 12.75 -7.40
C PHE A 79 1.08 13.77 -6.75
N ASN A 80 0.74 14.24 -5.54
CA ASN A 80 1.74 14.90 -4.69
C ASN A 80 2.67 13.82 -4.14
N MET A 81 3.96 14.08 -4.20
CA MET A 81 4.95 13.09 -3.78
C MET A 81 6.12 13.71 -3.04
N PHE A 82 6.74 12.92 -2.19
CA PHE A 82 7.95 13.29 -1.49
C PHE A 82 8.89 12.08 -1.35
N GLU A 83 10.16 12.36 -1.38
CA GLU A 83 11.19 11.34 -1.19
C GLU A 83 11.30 10.97 0.28
N VAL A 84 11.40 9.67 0.56
CA VAL A 84 11.54 9.12 1.90
C VAL A 84 12.88 8.38 2.04
N SER A 85 13.50 8.53 3.21
CA SER A 85 14.73 7.84 3.55
C SER A 85 14.41 6.48 4.16
N ILE A 86 14.21 5.47 3.31
CA ILE A 86 13.99 4.08 3.71
C ILE A 86 14.99 3.22 2.94
N ASN A 87 15.72 2.36 3.64
CA ASN A 87 16.74 1.50 3.05
C ASN A 87 16.16 0.12 2.74
N LEU A 88 15.78 -0.07 1.48
CA LEU A 88 15.30 -1.34 0.93
C LEU A 88 16.46 -2.16 0.34
N LYS A 89 16.26 -3.47 0.17
CA LYS A 89 17.17 -4.29 -0.61
C LYS A 89 17.26 -3.79 -2.06
N LYS A 90 18.42 -3.99 -2.70
CA LYS A 90 18.68 -3.53 -4.07
C LYS A 90 17.59 -3.94 -5.05
N VAL A 91 17.10 -5.18 -4.97
CA VAL A 91 16.08 -5.75 -5.86
C VAL A 91 14.75 -4.97 -5.80
N ALA A 92 14.40 -4.35 -4.69
CA ALA A 92 13.18 -3.56 -4.58
C ALA A 92 13.18 -2.33 -5.52
N TYR A 93 14.35 -1.81 -5.83
CA TYR A 93 14.50 -0.67 -6.75
C TYR A 93 14.46 -1.06 -8.24
N GLU A 94 14.33 -2.34 -8.55
CA GLU A 94 13.97 -2.81 -9.89
C GLU A 94 12.50 -2.51 -10.25
N GLY A 95 11.71 -2.15 -9.26
CA GLY A 95 10.36 -1.67 -9.37
C GLY A 95 9.47 -2.24 -8.27
N THR A 96 9.03 -1.38 -7.36
CA THR A 96 8.11 -1.74 -6.29
C THR A 96 7.06 -0.66 -6.11
N ILE A 97 5.79 -1.06 -6.08
CA ILE A 97 4.66 -0.20 -5.71
C ILE A 97 3.86 -0.93 -4.64
N LEU A 98 3.86 -0.41 -3.43
CA LEU A 98 3.00 -0.84 -2.33
C LEU A 98 1.92 0.20 -2.08
N ASP A 99 0.72 -0.24 -1.75
CA ASP A 99 -0.42 0.63 -1.45
C ASP A 99 -0.72 0.58 0.05
N GLY A 100 -1.03 1.72 0.64
CA GLY A 100 -1.25 1.79 2.08
C GLY A 100 -1.92 3.08 2.54
N GLU A 101 -2.11 3.14 3.84
CA GLU A 101 -2.65 4.31 4.55
C GLU A 101 -1.57 4.87 5.47
N LEU A 102 -1.19 6.10 5.25
CA LEU A 102 -0.24 6.79 6.12
C LEU A 102 -0.97 7.36 7.33
N TYR A 103 -0.67 6.80 8.48
CA TYR A 103 -1.13 7.28 9.78
C TYR A 103 0.08 7.71 10.61
N GLU A 104 0.12 8.98 10.96
CA GLU A 104 1.29 9.59 11.58
C GLU A 104 2.54 9.38 10.71
N ASN A 105 3.50 8.60 11.17
CA ASN A 105 4.74 8.30 10.45
C ASN A 105 4.83 6.83 10.00
N THR A 106 3.73 6.07 10.03
CA THR A 106 3.69 4.68 9.62
C THR A 106 2.79 4.49 8.41
N LEU A 107 3.34 3.97 7.32
CA LEU A 107 2.54 3.50 6.18
C LEU A 107 2.02 2.09 6.50
N MET A 108 0.71 2.02 6.71
CA MET A 108 -0.02 0.76 6.94
C MET A 108 -0.29 0.13 5.57
N VAL A 109 0.58 -0.76 5.14
CA VAL A 109 0.53 -1.40 3.81
C VAL A 109 -0.57 -2.46 3.78
N TYR A 110 -1.43 -2.39 2.79
CA TYR A 110 -2.55 -3.34 2.62
C TYR A 110 -2.60 -4.01 1.24
N ASP A 111 -1.77 -3.59 0.28
CA ASP A 111 -1.72 -4.20 -1.05
C ASP A 111 -0.37 -3.94 -1.74
N ALA A 112 -0.13 -4.68 -2.81
CA ALA A 112 1.02 -4.49 -3.70
C ALA A 112 0.59 -4.60 -5.17
N VAL A 113 1.23 -3.80 -6.01
CA VAL A 113 1.04 -3.80 -7.48
C VAL A 113 2.24 -4.43 -8.17
N PHE A 114 3.42 -4.00 -7.78
CA PHE A 114 4.74 -4.52 -8.16
C PHE A 114 5.57 -4.74 -6.91
N ALA A 115 6.34 -5.80 -6.90
CA ALA A 115 7.28 -6.11 -5.83
C ALA A 115 8.56 -6.68 -6.40
N ASN A 116 9.70 -6.05 -6.08
CA ASN A 116 11.03 -6.50 -6.50
C ASN A 116 11.15 -6.71 -8.01
N GLY A 117 10.59 -5.80 -8.80
CA GLY A 117 10.63 -5.82 -10.26
C GLY A 117 9.56 -6.68 -10.94
N GLU A 118 8.76 -7.42 -10.17
CA GLU A 118 7.76 -8.33 -10.71
C GLU A 118 6.33 -7.81 -10.50
N PRO A 119 5.43 -7.94 -11.49
CA PRO A 119 4.02 -7.63 -11.32
C PRO A 119 3.37 -8.65 -10.38
N VAL A 120 2.61 -8.16 -9.40
CA VAL A 120 1.86 -9.01 -8.45
C VAL A 120 0.38 -8.69 -8.43
N TRP A 121 -0.05 -7.66 -9.15
CA TRP A 121 -1.42 -7.13 -9.15
C TRP A 121 -2.49 -8.14 -9.58
N ASP A 122 -2.13 -9.14 -10.39
CA ASP A 122 -3.01 -10.21 -10.88
C ASP A 122 -3.05 -11.45 -9.95
N LEU A 123 -2.26 -11.46 -8.90
CA LEU A 123 -2.28 -12.51 -7.89
C LEU A 123 -3.45 -12.30 -6.90
N ASN A 124 -3.84 -13.36 -6.20
CA ASN A 124 -4.80 -13.22 -5.11
C ASN A 124 -4.22 -12.36 -3.97
N LEU A 125 -5.11 -11.80 -3.13
CA LEU A 125 -4.71 -10.88 -2.07
C LEU A 125 -3.67 -11.46 -1.10
N MET A 126 -3.80 -12.74 -0.72
CA MET A 126 -2.86 -13.37 0.21
C MET A 126 -1.43 -13.39 -0.34
N LEU A 127 -1.26 -13.68 -1.63
CA LEU A 127 0.04 -13.64 -2.30
C LEU A 127 0.57 -12.21 -2.45
N ARG A 128 -0.30 -11.24 -2.72
CA ARG A 128 0.11 -9.83 -2.74
C ARG A 128 0.57 -9.34 -1.37
N LEU A 129 -0.12 -9.75 -0.29
CA LEU A 129 0.30 -9.44 1.09
C LEU A 129 1.62 -10.12 1.47
N GLU A 130 1.85 -11.33 0.98
CA GLU A 130 3.15 -12.00 1.17
C GLU A 130 4.27 -11.23 0.47
N ALA A 131 4.04 -10.75 -0.74
CA ALA A 131 4.97 -9.86 -1.43
C ALA A 131 5.25 -8.58 -0.64
N CYS A 132 4.22 -7.96 -0.04
CA CYS A 132 4.40 -6.83 0.89
C CYS A 132 5.31 -7.18 2.06
N LYS A 133 5.12 -8.33 2.69
CA LYS A 133 5.94 -8.78 3.82
C LYS A 133 7.40 -9.04 3.43
N ILE A 134 7.63 -9.61 2.25
CA ILE A 134 8.98 -9.83 1.72
C ILE A 134 9.71 -8.49 1.53
N VAL A 135 9.06 -7.51 0.92
CA VAL A 135 9.64 -6.16 0.72
C VAL A 135 9.88 -5.47 2.06
N THR A 136 8.87 -5.39 2.91
CA THR A 136 8.96 -4.66 4.19
C THR A 136 9.88 -5.34 5.20
N GLY A 137 9.91 -6.67 5.24
CA GLY A 137 10.78 -7.45 6.10
C GLY A 137 12.27 -7.32 5.77
N SER A 138 12.60 -6.79 4.61
CA SER A 138 13.99 -6.55 4.18
C SER A 138 14.51 -5.14 4.54
N ILE A 139 13.67 -4.29 5.13
CA ILE A 139 14.05 -2.91 5.47
C ILE A 139 14.99 -2.89 6.67
N ILE A 140 16.08 -2.15 6.54
CA ILE A 140 16.97 -1.82 7.65
C ILE A 140 16.72 -0.36 8.02
N TYR A 141 16.04 -0.16 9.15
CA TYR A 141 15.73 1.17 9.64
C TYR A 141 16.92 1.82 10.36
N MET A 142 17.19 3.06 10.00
CA MET A 142 18.13 3.93 10.71
C MET A 142 17.39 4.73 11.80
N LYS A 143 18.11 5.17 12.84
CA LYS A 143 17.52 6.04 13.87
C LYS A 143 16.97 7.35 13.32
N SER A 144 17.55 7.83 12.23
CA SER A 144 17.15 9.06 11.53
C SER A 144 15.92 8.88 10.62
N ASP A 145 15.48 7.64 10.35
CA ASP A 145 14.34 7.40 9.46
C ASP A 145 13.05 7.82 10.13
N ARG A 146 12.37 8.77 9.52
CA ARG A 146 11.10 9.31 10.02
C ARG A 146 9.94 8.33 9.85
N PHE A 147 9.95 7.60 8.73
CA PHE A 147 8.81 6.75 8.35
C PHE A 147 9.11 5.27 8.60
N ARG A 148 8.04 4.54 8.91
CA ARG A 148 8.03 3.08 9.05
C ARG A 148 6.97 2.50 8.13
N LEU A 149 7.15 1.25 7.73
CA LEU A 149 6.15 0.47 7.00
C LEU A 149 5.71 -0.71 7.87
N LYS A 150 4.40 -0.95 7.89
CA LYS A 150 3.81 -2.10 8.58
C LYS A 150 2.75 -2.72 7.67
N VAL A 151 2.85 -4.01 7.41
CA VAL A 151 1.82 -4.73 6.64
C VAL A 151 0.62 -4.99 7.54
N LYS A 152 -0.57 -4.64 7.07
CA LYS A 152 -1.82 -4.89 7.78
C LYS A 152 -2.11 -6.38 7.91
N THR A 153 -2.73 -6.77 9.02
CA THR A 153 -3.22 -8.11 9.24
C THR A 153 -4.64 -8.24 8.68
N PHE A 154 -4.83 -9.19 7.78
CA PHE A 154 -6.14 -9.52 7.22
C PHE A 154 -6.67 -10.80 7.84
N HIS A 155 -7.98 -10.85 8.05
CA HIS A 155 -8.68 -11.98 8.65
C HIS A 155 -9.70 -12.56 7.67
N GLN A 156 -9.89 -13.87 7.71
CA GLN A 156 -10.91 -14.53 6.90
C GLN A 156 -12.30 -14.25 7.49
N MET A 157 -13.32 -14.21 6.64
CA MET A 157 -14.70 -13.94 7.07
C MET A 157 -15.23 -14.97 8.07
N ARG A 158 -14.76 -16.21 8.03
CA ARG A 158 -15.12 -17.23 9.05
C ARG A 158 -14.62 -16.87 10.45
N ASP A 159 -13.57 -16.06 10.57
CA ASP A 159 -12.98 -15.61 11.84
C ASP A 159 -13.46 -14.20 12.24
N TYR A 160 -14.51 -13.69 11.61
CA TYR A 160 -14.98 -12.31 11.77
C TYR A 160 -15.28 -11.93 13.24
N ASN A 161 -15.94 -12.79 13.99
CA ASN A 161 -16.23 -12.53 15.40
C ASN A 161 -14.93 -12.45 16.22
N LYS A 162 -13.99 -13.35 15.99
CA LYS A 162 -12.68 -13.32 16.62
C LYS A 162 -11.89 -12.05 16.25
N PHE A 163 -12.00 -11.63 15.00
CA PHE A 163 -11.42 -10.37 14.55
C PHE A 163 -11.98 -9.18 15.34
N LEU A 164 -13.30 -9.09 15.51
CA LEU A 164 -13.94 -8.00 16.25
C LEU A 164 -13.63 -8.03 17.75
N ASP A 165 -13.69 -9.21 18.38
CA ASP A 165 -13.66 -9.32 19.84
C ASP A 165 -12.24 -9.43 20.40
N VAL A 166 -11.29 -9.96 19.63
CA VAL A 166 -9.93 -10.23 20.10
C VAL A 166 -8.89 -9.35 19.41
N TYR A 167 -8.91 -9.27 18.07
CA TYR A 167 -7.89 -8.52 17.35
C TYR A 167 -8.15 -7.01 17.36
N LEU A 168 -9.34 -6.58 17.00
CA LEU A 168 -9.66 -5.15 16.85
C LEU A 168 -9.37 -4.32 18.12
N PRO A 169 -9.62 -4.82 19.35
CA PRO A 169 -9.24 -4.09 20.58
C PRO A 169 -7.73 -3.90 20.76
N THR A 170 -6.89 -4.67 20.06
CA THR A 170 -5.43 -4.53 20.14
C THR A 170 -4.87 -3.46 19.18
N VAL A 171 -5.68 -2.98 18.27
CA VAL A 171 -5.29 -1.95 17.28
C VAL A 171 -5.15 -0.60 17.99
N THR A 172 -3.97 0.00 17.85
CA THR A 172 -3.63 1.26 18.52
C THR A 172 -3.79 2.50 17.65
N GLN A 173 -3.72 2.34 16.32
CA GLN A 173 -3.98 3.45 15.40
C GLN A 173 -5.47 3.78 15.34
N ARG A 174 -5.78 5.05 15.06
CA ARG A 174 -7.15 5.48 14.85
C ARG A 174 -7.75 4.78 13.62
N ILE A 175 -8.96 4.28 13.77
CA ILE A 175 -9.72 3.60 12.71
C ILE A 175 -11.09 4.25 12.55
N ASP A 176 -11.64 4.22 11.35
CA ASP A 176 -12.96 4.77 11.03
C ASP A 176 -13.90 3.76 10.36
N GLY A 177 -13.60 2.48 10.46
CA GLY A 177 -14.41 1.40 9.92
C GLY A 177 -13.62 0.14 9.60
N LEU A 178 -14.18 -0.68 8.72
CA LEU A 178 -13.59 -1.92 8.24
C LEU A 178 -13.50 -1.91 6.71
N VAL A 179 -12.53 -2.63 6.17
CA VAL A 179 -12.35 -2.85 4.73
C VAL A 179 -12.50 -4.33 4.43
N PHE A 180 -13.34 -4.64 3.45
CA PHE A 180 -13.53 -6.00 2.91
C PHE A 180 -12.90 -6.04 1.52
N THR A 181 -11.95 -6.95 1.32
CA THR A 181 -11.22 -7.10 0.05
C THR A 181 -11.40 -8.52 -0.48
N PRO A 182 -11.81 -8.70 -1.76
CA PRO A 182 -11.94 -10.00 -2.40
C PRO A 182 -10.61 -10.69 -2.67
#